data_032c27f709f0671f65b3ce9f41bbf362
#
_entry.id   032c27f709f0671f65b3ce9f41bbf362
#
_cell.length_a   1.000
_cell.length_b   1.000
_cell.length_c   1.000
_cell.angle_alpha   90.00
_cell.angle_beta   90.00
_cell.angle_gamma   90.00
#
_symmetry.space_group_name_H-M   'P 1'
#
loop_
_entity.id
_entity.type
_entity.pdbx_description
1 polymer ?
#
loop_
_entity_poly.entity_id
_entity_poly.type
_entity_poly.pdbx_seq_one_letter_code
_entity_poly.pdbx_strand_id
1 'polypeptide(L)'
;MPLSGACPNKAKVMLMRTAEPERTAPLTGAALAIAAVGIATVLGAYYFQYVLHYQPCPLCLEQRIPYYVGIPLALALALAVKFNAPRPLRIAGFAVLALAMAIGACLAAYHAGVEWHLWAGPQECSGDPNFGRSGSLLEQLNTVIVVRCDEAAWRLFGISLAGYNVVISAALACVALWGLRATLNRRRG
;
A
#
# COMPACT_ATOMS: atom_id res chain seq x y z
N MET A 1 -30.36 31.07 45.83
CA MET A 1 -30.26 30.28 44.58
C MET A 1 -29.12 29.30 44.77
N PRO A 2 -29.38 27.98 44.93
CA PRO A 2 -28.29 26.98 45.01
C PRO A 2 -27.97 26.46 43.59
N LEU A 3 -26.71 26.63 43.21
CA LEU A 3 -26.14 26.00 41.99
C LEU A 3 -25.96 24.49 42.28
N SER A 4 -26.89 23.69 41.78
CA SER A 4 -26.79 22.24 41.79
C SER A 4 -25.78 21.78 40.73
N GLY A 5 -24.49 21.68 41.10
CA GLY A 5 -23.46 21.04 40.34
C GLY A 5 -23.64 19.53 40.35
N ALA A 6 -24.34 18.97 39.37
CA ALA A 6 -24.47 17.52 39.24
C ALA A 6 -23.10 16.94 38.86
N CYS A 7 -22.40 16.35 39.84
CA CYS A 7 -21.20 15.51 39.56
C CYS A 7 -21.57 14.38 38.61
N PRO A 8 -20.83 14.21 37.51
CA PRO A 8 -21.09 13.11 36.60
C PRO A 8 -20.90 11.78 37.32
N ASN A 9 -21.93 10.94 37.27
CA ASN A 9 -21.98 9.65 37.96
C ASN A 9 -20.75 8.80 37.53
N LYS A 10 -19.94 8.40 38.53
CA LYS A 10 -18.73 7.56 38.33
C LYS A 10 -19.01 6.30 37.50
N ALA A 11 -20.21 5.71 37.59
CA ALA A 11 -20.63 4.58 36.80
C ALA A 11 -20.75 4.92 35.31
N LYS A 12 -21.24 6.13 34.94
CA LYS A 12 -21.34 6.58 33.55
C LYS A 12 -19.98 6.87 32.95
N VAL A 13 -19.04 7.40 33.73
CA VAL A 13 -17.64 7.61 33.34
C VAL A 13 -16.92 6.27 33.13
N MET A 14 -17.19 5.28 34.00
CA MET A 14 -16.56 3.96 33.92
C MET A 14 -17.11 3.15 32.73
N LEU A 15 -18.41 3.22 32.44
CA LEU A 15 -19.02 2.61 31.25
C LEU A 15 -18.57 3.26 29.95
N MET A 16 -18.34 4.58 29.92
CA MET A 16 -17.75 5.25 28.76
C MET A 16 -16.31 4.81 28.51
N ARG A 17 -15.52 4.53 29.54
CA ARG A 17 -14.12 4.12 29.46
C ARG A 17 -13.92 2.68 28.97
N THR A 18 -14.89 1.79 29.24
CA THR A 18 -14.85 0.38 28.81
C THR A 18 -15.41 0.17 27.39
N ALA A 19 -16.29 1.05 26.90
CA ALA A 19 -16.89 0.97 25.58
C ALA A 19 -16.00 1.51 24.45
N GLU A 20 -14.95 2.27 24.75
CA GLU A 20 -14.05 2.87 23.74
C GLU A 20 -13.13 1.86 23.05
N PRO A 21 -12.48 0.90 23.74
CA PRO A 21 -11.56 -0.04 23.07
C PRO A 21 -12.28 -0.98 22.10
N GLU A 22 -13.50 -1.41 22.39
CA GLU A 22 -14.27 -2.29 21.52
C GLU A 22 -14.68 -1.59 20.21
N ARG A 23 -14.97 -0.30 20.26
CA ARG A 23 -15.34 0.49 19.09
C ARG A 23 -14.16 0.80 18.15
N THR A 24 -12.92 0.82 18.67
CA THR A 24 -11.72 1.13 17.87
C THR A 24 -11.06 -0.13 17.28
N ALA A 25 -11.33 -1.30 17.82
CA ALA A 25 -10.75 -2.56 17.38
C ALA A 25 -10.83 -2.81 15.86
N PRO A 26 -11.97 -2.61 15.16
CA PRO A 26 -12.03 -2.85 13.72
C PRO A 26 -11.18 -1.86 12.91
N LEU A 27 -11.03 -0.61 13.37
CA LEU A 27 -10.17 0.37 12.69
C LEU A 27 -8.69 0.05 12.87
N THR A 28 -8.29 -0.36 14.08
CA THR A 28 -6.94 -0.83 14.36
C THR A 28 -6.64 -2.08 13.52
N GLY A 29 -7.60 -3.02 13.48
CA GLY A 29 -7.49 -4.23 12.65
C GLY A 29 -7.31 -3.92 11.16
N ALA A 30 -8.06 -2.96 10.62
CA ALA A 30 -7.92 -2.52 9.23
C ALA A 30 -6.52 -1.95 8.94
N ALA A 31 -6.01 -1.08 9.80
CA ALA A 31 -4.67 -0.50 9.64
C ALA A 31 -3.59 -1.58 9.74
N LEU A 32 -3.69 -2.52 10.68
CA LEU A 32 -2.75 -3.64 10.81
C LEU A 32 -2.83 -4.60 9.62
N ALA A 33 -4.02 -4.88 9.09
CA ALA A 33 -4.20 -5.70 7.90
C ALA A 33 -3.50 -5.07 6.69
N ILE A 34 -3.63 -3.75 6.50
CA ILE A 34 -2.92 -3.02 5.43
C ILE A 34 -1.41 -3.15 5.60
N ALA A 35 -0.88 -2.96 6.81
CA ALA A 35 0.54 -3.11 7.09
C ALA A 35 1.01 -4.55 6.83
N ALA A 36 0.30 -5.56 7.32
CA ALA A 36 0.68 -6.97 7.17
C ALA A 36 0.69 -7.41 5.70
N VAL A 37 -0.36 -7.09 4.94
CA VAL A 37 -0.43 -7.42 3.51
C VAL A 37 0.62 -6.63 2.73
N GLY A 38 0.84 -5.35 3.05
CA GLY A 38 1.90 -4.56 2.45
C GLY A 38 3.29 -5.15 2.67
N ILE A 39 3.61 -5.55 3.91
CA ILE A 39 4.87 -6.22 4.23
C ILE A 39 5.00 -7.53 3.44
N ALA A 40 3.97 -8.37 3.44
CA ALA A 40 3.98 -9.63 2.68
C ALA A 40 4.22 -9.41 1.18
N THR A 41 3.60 -8.37 0.61
CA THR A 41 3.77 -8.00 -0.81
C THR A 41 5.22 -7.58 -1.11
N VAL A 42 5.82 -6.73 -0.27
CA VAL A 42 7.22 -6.30 -0.44
C VAL A 42 8.19 -7.46 -0.24
N LEU A 43 7.96 -8.31 0.78
CA LEU A 43 8.78 -9.52 0.99
C LEU A 43 8.65 -10.49 -0.18
N GLY A 44 7.44 -10.66 -0.74
CA GLY A 44 7.24 -11.44 -1.96
C GLY A 44 8.04 -10.88 -3.14
N ALA A 45 8.02 -9.56 -3.34
CA ALA A 45 8.81 -8.91 -4.39
C ALA A 45 10.33 -9.12 -4.20
N TYR A 46 10.81 -9.08 -2.96
CA TYR A 46 12.22 -9.39 -2.64
C TYR A 46 12.56 -10.86 -2.83
N TYR A 47 11.63 -11.78 -2.51
CA TYR A 47 11.81 -13.19 -2.78
C TYR A 47 12.03 -13.45 -4.29
N PHE A 48 11.20 -12.90 -5.15
CA PHE A 48 11.38 -12.98 -6.60
C PHE A 48 12.72 -12.39 -7.04
N GLN A 49 13.13 -11.27 -6.46
CA GLN A 49 14.37 -10.58 -6.84
C GLN A 49 15.62 -11.30 -6.37
N TYR A 50 15.69 -11.72 -5.11
CA TYR A 50 16.94 -12.22 -4.50
C TYR A 50 17.04 -13.76 -4.47
N VAL A 51 15.90 -14.46 -4.41
CA VAL A 51 15.89 -15.93 -4.35
C VAL A 51 15.69 -16.52 -5.75
N LEU A 52 14.77 -15.98 -6.52
CA LEU A 52 14.50 -16.44 -7.89
C LEU A 52 15.31 -15.69 -8.94
N HIS A 53 16.10 -14.68 -8.54
CA HIS A 53 16.97 -13.87 -9.42
C HIS A 53 16.26 -13.14 -10.56
N TYR A 54 14.95 -12.85 -10.42
CA TYR A 54 14.24 -11.99 -11.36
C TYR A 54 14.62 -10.53 -11.13
N GLN A 55 15.26 -9.92 -12.09
CA GLN A 55 15.64 -8.51 -12.01
C GLN A 55 14.38 -7.62 -12.11
N PRO A 56 14.18 -6.67 -11.18
CA PRO A 56 13.04 -5.77 -11.26
C PRO A 56 13.25 -4.71 -12.34
N CYS A 57 12.24 -4.47 -13.16
CA CYS A 57 12.22 -3.36 -14.10
C CYS A 57 12.00 -2.01 -13.38
N PRO A 58 12.25 -0.85 -14.01
CA PRO A 58 11.99 0.46 -13.41
C PRO A 58 10.57 0.62 -12.87
N LEU A 59 9.54 0.25 -13.64
CA LEU A 59 8.14 0.28 -13.20
C LEU A 59 7.88 -0.63 -12.00
N CYS A 60 8.56 -1.78 -11.91
CA CYS A 60 8.47 -2.67 -10.76
C CYS A 60 9.00 -2.00 -9.47
N LEU A 61 10.04 -1.19 -9.57
CA LEU A 61 10.61 -0.46 -8.44
C LEU A 61 9.70 0.69 -8.01
N GLU A 62 9.13 1.44 -8.95
CA GLU A 62 8.19 2.52 -8.66
C GLU A 62 6.94 2.02 -7.92
N GLN A 63 6.42 0.85 -8.28
CA GLN A 63 5.29 0.23 -7.61
C GLN A 63 5.55 -0.13 -6.14
N ARG A 64 6.79 -0.21 -5.69
CA ARG A 64 7.14 -0.47 -4.28
C ARG A 64 7.05 0.80 -3.42
N ILE A 65 7.17 2.00 -4.01
CA ILE A 65 7.17 3.28 -3.28
C ILE A 65 5.90 3.47 -2.43
N PRO A 66 4.67 3.24 -2.96
CA PRO A 66 3.45 3.32 -2.15
C PRO A 66 3.46 2.42 -0.92
N TYR A 67 4.07 1.23 -1.00
CA TYR A 67 4.20 0.31 0.14
C TYR A 67 5.22 0.79 1.16
N TYR A 68 6.37 1.33 0.72
CA TYR A 68 7.39 1.85 1.62
C TYR A 68 6.88 3.02 2.47
N VAL A 69 6.00 3.84 1.91
CA VAL A 69 5.32 4.92 2.65
C VAL A 69 4.10 4.39 3.40
N GLY A 70 3.32 3.52 2.79
CA GLY A 70 2.06 3.01 3.32
C GLY A 70 2.22 2.13 4.56
N ILE A 71 3.25 1.26 4.61
CA ILE A 71 3.48 0.36 5.74
C ILE A 71 3.73 1.13 7.04
N PRO A 72 4.73 2.04 7.13
CA PRO A 72 4.95 2.78 8.37
C PRO A 72 3.77 3.69 8.74
N LEU A 73 3.10 4.27 7.74
CA LEU A 73 1.90 5.06 7.97
C LEU A 73 0.76 4.21 8.55
N ALA A 74 0.55 3.00 8.03
CA ALA A 74 -0.48 2.08 8.54
C ALA A 74 -0.19 1.64 9.97
N LEU A 75 1.08 1.35 10.31
CA LEU A 75 1.49 1.03 11.68
C LEU A 75 1.30 2.20 12.63
N ALA A 76 1.73 3.41 12.23
CA ALA A 76 1.52 4.63 13.00
C ALA A 76 0.02 4.92 13.21
N LEU A 77 -0.79 4.72 12.17
CA LEU A 77 -2.25 4.88 12.25
C LEU A 77 -2.89 3.84 13.17
N ALA A 78 -2.44 2.59 13.16
CA ALA A 78 -2.92 1.56 14.09
C ALA A 78 -2.66 1.96 15.55
N LEU A 79 -1.47 2.48 15.85
CA LEU A 79 -1.13 3.02 17.16
C LEU A 79 -1.97 4.25 17.50
N ALA A 80 -2.13 5.19 16.58
CA ALA A 80 -2.95 6.39 16.76
C ALA A 80 -4.41 6.03 17.07
N VAL A 81 -4.98 5.04 16.40
CA VAL A 81 -6.34 4.54 16.67
C VAL A 81 -6.41 3.86 18.04
N LYS A 82 -5.42 3.00 18.36
CA LYS A 82 -5.34 2.28 19.65
C LYS A 82 -5.25 3.23 20.84
N PHE A 83 -4.50 4.32 20.71
CA PHE A 83 -4.33 5.33 21.75
C PHE A 83 -5.37 6.47 21.69
N ASN A 84 -6.48 6.29 20.96
CA ASN A 84 -7.56 7.26 20.82
C ASN A 84 -7.09 8.66 20.38
N ALA A 85 -6.17 8.72 19.41
CA ALA A 85 -5.72 9.97 18.82
C ALA A 85 -6.92 10.81 18.30
N PRO A 86 -6.77 12.13 18.19
CA PRO A 86 -7.83 13.02 17.71
C PRO A 86 -8.42 12.55 16.38
N ARG A 87 -9.74 12.65 16.26
CA ARG A 87 -10.48 12.20 15.07
C ARG A 87 -9.93 12.77 13.75
N PRO A 88 -9.55 14.07 13.65
CA PRO A 88 -8.96 14.61 12.42
C PRO A 88 -7.70 13.87 11.97
N LEU A 89 -6.85 13.48 12.92
CA LEU A 89 -5.62 12.74 12.62
C LEU A 89 -5.94 11.34 12.06
N ARG A 90 -6.93 10.65 12.62
CA ARG A 90 -7.38 9.35 12.10
C ARG A 90 -7.99 9.45 10.70
N ILE A 91 -8.78 10.50 10.43
CA ILE A 91 -9.35 10.80 9.11
C ILE A 91 -8.22 11.06 8.12
N ALA A 92 -7.27 11.95 8.46
CA ALA A 92 -6.14 12.28 7.60
C ALA A 92 -5.28 11.03 7.32
N GLY A 93 -4.98 10.22 8.35
CA GLY A 93 -4.21 8.98 8.20
C GLY A 93 -4.87 7.99 7.24
N PHE A 94 -6.16 7.69 7.40
CA PHE A 94 -6.86 6.80 6.47
C PHE A 94 -6.99 7.40 5.06
N ALA A 95 -7.18 8.71 4.92
CA ALA A 95 -7.28 9.38 3.63
C ALA A 95 -5.95 9.29 2.86
N VAL A 96 -4.82 9.61 3.52
CA VAL A 96 -3.49 9.52 2.91
C VAL A 96 -3.14 8.07 2.56
N LEU A 97 -3.49 7.12 3.42
CA LEU A 97 -3.26 5.70 3.18
C LEU A 97 -4.08 5.19 1.98
N ALA A 98 -5.36 5.59 1.88
CA ALA A 98 -6.21 5.27 0.73
C ALA A 98 -5.64 5.85 -0.57
N LEU A 99 -5.18 7.10 -0.54
CA LEU A 99 -4.57 7.76 -1.70
C LEU A 99 -3.27 7.05 -2.12
N ALA A 100 -2.39 6.72 -1.18
CA ALA A 100 -1.14 6.02 -1.47
C ALA A 100 -1.40 4.65 -2.14
N MET A 101 -2.35 3.87 -1.60
CA MET A 101 -2.69 2.57 -2.19
C MET A 101 -3.42 2.71 -3.53
N ALA A 102 -4.24 3.75 -3.74
CA ALA A 102 -4.86 4.03 -5.02
C ALA A 102 -3.82 4.41 -6.09
N ILE A 103 -2.83 5.22 -5.74
CA ILE A 103 -1.69 5.52 -6.63
C ILE A 103 -0.95 4.22 -6.98
N GLY A 104 -0.69 3.36 -6.00
CA GLY A 104 -0.08 2.05 -6.22
C GLY A 104 -0.88 1.19 -7.20
N ALA A 105 -2.20 1.15 -7.06
CA ALA A 105 -3.08 0.42 -7.97
C ALA A 105 -3.04 0.99 -9.41
N CYS A 106 -3.03 2.32 -9.56
CA CYS A 106 -2.91 2.98 -10.87
C CYS A 106 -1.56 2.69 -11.55
N LEU A 107 -0.44 2.77 -10.80
CA LEU A 107 0.88 2.44 -11.33
C LEU A 107 0.95 0.97 -11.76
N ALA A 108 0.39 0.07 -10.97
CA ALA A 108 0.34 -1.34 -11.29
C ALA A 108 -0.55 -1.64 -12.50
N ALA A 109 -1.70 -0.96 -12.63
CA ALA A 109 -2.59 -1.07 -13.78
C ALA A 109 -1.92 -0.54 -15.06
N TYR A 110 -1.19 0.58 -14.96
CA TYR A 110 -0.39 1.10 -16.07
C TYR A 110 0.64 0.05 -16.52
N HIS A 111 1.41 -0.52 -15.58
CA HIS A 111 2.40 -1.55 -15.89
C HIS A 111 1.78 -2.81 -16.51
N ALA A 112 0.69 -3.32 -15.95
CA ALA A 112 -0.02 -4.46 -16.51
C ALA A 112 -0.50 -4.20 -17.95
N GLY A 113 -0.93 -2.96 -18.25
CA GLY A 113 -1.30 -2.56 -19.60
C GLY A 113 -0.12 -2.50 -20.56
N VAL A 114 1.08 -2.12 -20.08
CA VAL A 114 2.34 -2.22 -20.86
C VAL A 114 2.65 -3.68 -21.19
N GLU A 115 2.56 -4.60 -20.22
CA GLU A 115 2.76 -6.05 -20.41
C GLU A 115 1.74 -6.68 -21.38
N TRP A 116 0.55 -6.11 -21.50
CA TRP A 116 -0.48 -6.54 -22.45
C TRP A 116 -0.44 -5.78 -23.78
N HIS A 117 0.58 -4.93 -23.99
CA HIS A 117 0.76 -4.13 -25.20
C HIS A 117 -0.44 -3.20 -25.52
N LEU A 118 -1.20 -2.77 -24.49
CA LEU A 118 -2.29 -1.80 -24.66
C LEU A 118 -1.76 -0.40 -24.93
N TRP A 119 -0.56 -0.09 -24.43
CA TRP A 119 0.17 1.16 -24.67
C TRP A 119 1.69 0.92 -24.57
N ALA A 120 2.47 1.85 -25.12
CA ALA A 120 3.93 1.80 -25.04
C ALA A 120 4.39 2.07 -23.59
N GLY A 121 5.36 1.30 -23.12
CA GLY A 121 6.07 1.56 -21.87
C GLY A 121 7.02 2.77 -21.98
N PRO A 122 7.57 3.26 -20.84
CA PRO A 122 8.61 4.26 -20.85
C PRO A 122 9.83 3.80 -21.64
N GLN A 123 10.55 4.73 -22.29
CA GLN A 123 11.72 4.38 -23.11
C GLN A 123 12.84 3.69 -22.31
N GLU A 124 12.96 3.99 -21.03
CA GLU A 124 13.87 3.34 -20.08
C GLU A 124 13.57 1.85 -19.85
N CYS A 125 12.36 1.41 -20.20
CA CYS A 125 11.96 0.00 -20.15
C CYS A 125 12.33 -0.79 -21.41
N SER A 126 12.82 -0.14 -22.44
CA SER A 126 13.15 -0.76 -23.75
C SER A 126 14.62 -1.12 -23.89
N GLY A 127 15.43 -0.97 -22.83
CA GLY A 127 16.87 -1.24 -22.81
C GLY A 127 17.68 -0.01 -22.38
N ASP A 128 18.94 -0.22 -21.99
CA ASP A 128 19.86 0.87 -21.64
C ASP A 128 20.16 1.73 -22.87
N PRO A 129 19.88 3.06 -22.82
CA PRO A 129 20.25 3.96 -23.93
C PRO A 129 21.76 4.04 -24.18
N ASN A 130 22.59 3.48 -23.30
CA ASN A 130 24.03 3.37 -23.45
C ASN A 130 24.47 2.01 -24.02
N PHE A 131 23.54 1.16 -24.42
CA PHE A 131 23.88 -0.11 -25.10
C PHE A 131 24.74 0.17 -26.35
N GLY A 132 25.96 -0.33 -26.32
CA GLY A 132 26.93 -0.13 -27.42
C GLY A 132 27.99 0.97 -27.22
N ARG A 133 28.02 1.66 -26.06
CA ARG A 133 28.97 2.75 -25.81
C ARG A 133 30.30 2.36 -25.14
N SER A 134 30.35 1.22 -24.45
CA SER A 134 31.54 0.79 -23.69
C SER A 134 31.75 -0.71 -23.83
N GLY A 135 32.82 -1.14 -24.47
CA GLY A 135 33.21 -2.55 -24.59
C GLY A 135 32.72 -3.26 -25.85
N SER A 136 33.14 -4.51 -26.02
CA SER A 136 32.73 -5.34 -27.17
C SER A 136 31.24 -5.71 -27.02
N LEU A 137 30.50 -5.71 -28.13
CA LEU A 137 29.07 -6.06 -28.18
C LEU A 137 28.77 -7.43 -27.52
N LEU A 138 29.70 -8.39 -27.69
CA LEU A 138 29.61 -9.73 -27.11
C LEU A 138 29.76 -9.74 -25.59
N GLU A 139 30.58 -8.86 -25.03
CA GLU A 139 30.77 -8.75 -23.58
C GLU A 139 29.57 -8.07 -22.92
N GLN A 140 28.96 -7.10 -23.59
CA GLN A 140 27.73 -6.46 -23.15
C GLN A 140 26.53 -7.41 -23.20
N LEU A 141 26.39 -8.23 -24.24
CA LEU A 141 25.32 -9.24 -24.33
C LEU A 141 25.41 -10.31 -23.23
N ASN A 142 26.61 -10.60 -22.71
CA ASN A 142 26.79 -11.58 -21.64
C ASN A 142 26.63 -10.99 -20.22
N THR A 143 26.69 -9.65 -20.07
CA THR A 143 26.68 -8.99 -18.75
C THR A 143 25.43 -8.17 -18.49
N VAL A 144 24.71 -7.73 -19.53
CA VAL A 144 23.51 -6.89 -19.37
C VAL A 144 22.26 -7.75 -19.54
N ILE A 145 21.62 -8.09 -18.40
CA ILE A 145 20.27 -8.61 -18.40
C ILE A 145 19.35 -7.42 -18.70
N VAL A 146 18.90 -7.31 -19.94
CA VAL A 146 17.92 -6.28 -20.35
C VAL A 146 16.59 -6.62 -19.69
N VAL A 147 16.20 -5.81 -18.69
CA VAL A 147 14.94 -5.97 -17.99
C VAL A 147 13.86 -5.22 -18.76
N ARG A 148 12.98 -5.95 -19.41
CA ARG A 148 11.87 -5.41 -20.21
C ARG A 148 10.64 -5.24 -19.34
N CYS A 149 9.95 -4.09 -19.47
CA CYS A 149 8.66 -3.86 -18.80
C CYS A 149 7.46 -4.38 -19.60
N ASP A 150 7.64 -4.64 -20.88
CA ASP A 150 6.63 -5.13 -21.82
C ASP A 150 6.49 -6.66 -21.81
N GLU A 151 7.37 -7.36 -21.09
CA GLU A 151 7.31 -8.81 -20.92
C GLU A 151 7.16 -9.15 -19.43
N ALA A 152 6.12 -9.90 -19.10
CA ALA A 152 5.92 -10.36 -17.73
C ALA A 152 6.97 -11.40 -17.35
N ALA A 153 7.84 -11.09 -16.37
CA ALA A 153 8.87 -11.98 -15.89
C ALA A 153 8.31 -13.30 -15.33
N TRP A 154 7.07 -13.28 -14.83
CA TRP A 154 6.39 -14.44 -14.27
C TRP A 154 4.87 -14.26 -14.35
N ARG A 155 4.16 -15.36 -14.60
CA ARG A 155 2.69 -15.40 -14.63
C ARG A 155 2.18 -16.61 -13.87
N LEU A 156 1.12 -16.40 -13.08
CA LEU A 156 0.37 -17.46 -12.43
C LEU A 156 -1.12 -17.30 -12.79
N PHE A 157 -1.76 -18.38 -13.24
CA PHE A 157 -3.14 -18.36 -13.75
C PHE A 157 -3.38 -17.28 -14.81
N GLY A 158 -2.38 -16.96 -15.63
CA GLY A 158 -2.46 -15.94 -16.67
C GLY A 158 -2.27 -14.50 -16.19
N ILE A 159 -2.19 -14.26 -14.89
CA ILE A 159 -1.99 -12.93 -14.29
C ILE A 159 -0.50 -12.73 -13.99
N SER A 160 0.05 -11.59 -14.40
CA SER A 160 1.44 -11.20 -14.11
C SER A 160 1.61 -10.67 -12.67
N LEU A 161 2.85 -10.51 -12.24
CA LEU A 161 3.15 -9.87 -10.95
C LEU A 161 2.56 -8.45 -10.86
N ALA A 162 2.60 -7.68 -11.95
CA ALA A 162 1.96 -6.36 -12.01
C ALA A 162 0.44 -6.47 -11.87
N GLY A 163 -0.20 -7.44 -12.51
CA GLY A 163 -1.63 -7.72 -12.38
C GLY A 163 -2.05 -8.09 -10.96
N TYR A 164 -1.27 -8.95 -10.27
CA TYR A 164 -1.51 -9.23 -8.85
C TYR A 164 -1.37 -7.98 -7.98
N ASN A 165 -0.38 -7.12 -8.28
CA ASN A 165 -0.20 -5.88 -7.54
C ASN A 165 -1.39 -4.92 -7.72
N VAL A 166 -2.05 -4.89 -8.89
CA VAL A 166 -3.32 -4.12 -9.08
C VAL A 166 -4.35 -4.57 -8.07
N VAL A 167 -4.61 -5.89 -8.00
CA VAL A 167 -5.64 -6.46 -7.12
C VAL A 167 -5.33 -6.18 -5.66
N ILE A 168 -4.07 -6.40 -5.24
CA ILE A 168 -3.65 -6.19 -3.86
C ILE A 168 -3.78 -4.71 -3.48
N SER A 169 -3.22 -3.80 -4.28
CA SER A 169 -3.25 -2.36 -3.99
C SER A 169 -4.67 -1.80 -3.99
N ALA A 170 -5.53 -2.26 -4.92
CA ALA A 170 -6.94 -1.88 -4.95
C ALA A 170 -7.70 -2.37 -3.72
N ALA A 171 -7.47 -3.62 -3.29
CA ALA A 171 -8.06 -4.16 -2.07
C ALA A 171 -7.62 -3.36 -0.83
N LEU A 172 -6.33 -3.03 -0.72
CA LEU A 172 -5.82 -2.20 0.37
C LEU A 172 -6.40 -0.78 0.36
N ALA A 173 -6.57 -0.17 -0.82
CA ALA A 173 -7.25 1.12 -0.97
C ALA A 173 -8.71 1.03 -0.50
N CYS A 174 -9.43 -0.04 -0.85
CA CYS A 174 -10.81 -0.27 -0.38
C CYS A 174 -10.87 -0.42 1.14
N VAL A 175 -9.95 -1.15 1.77
CA VAL A 175 -9.87 -1.29 3.23
C VAL A 175 -9.58 0.07 3.89
N ALA A 176 -8.68 0.87 3.33
CA ALA A 176 -8.38 2.21 3.84
C ALA A 176 -9.58 3.16 3.69
N LEU A 177 -10.29 3.13 2.57
CA LEU A 177 -11.53 3.90 2.35
C LEU A 177 -12.65 3.47 3.30
N TRP A 178 -12.77 2.18 3.58
CA TRP A 178 -13.70 1.68 4.59
C TRP A 178 -13.36 2.25 5.97
N GLY A 179 -12.09 2.22 6.38
CA GLY A 179 -11.62 2.81 7.64
C GLY A 179 -11.90 4.31 7.73
N LEU A 180 -11.70 5.04 6.62
CA LEU A 180 -12.03 6.45 6.49
C LEU A 180 -13.52 6.70 6.70
N ARG A 181 -14.39 5.99 5.98
CA ARG A 181 -15.86 6.10 6.08
C ARG A 181 -16.34 5.76 7.50
N ALA A 182 -15.82 4.67 8.07
CA ALA A 182 -16.15 4.28 9.44
C ALA A 182 -15.75 5.35 10.47
N THR A 183 -14.62 6.04 10.27
CA THR A 183 -14.19 7.15 11.13
C THR A 183 -15.07 8.39 10.94
N LEU A 184 -15.52 8.68 9.71
CA LEU A 184 -16.42 9.80 9.42
C LEU A 184 -17.82 9.58 10.01
N ASN A 185 -18.38 8.37 9.90
CA ASN A 185 -19.74 8.06 10.34
C ASN A 185 -19.91 8.02 11.86
N ARG A 186 -18.84 7.78 12.63
CA ARG A 186 -18.86 7.77 14.12
C ARG A 186 -19.27 9.11 14.77
N ARG A 187 -19.54 10.15 14.02
CA ARG A 187 -20.04 11.44 14.53
C ARG A 187 -21.58 11.53 14.57
N ARG A 188 -22.25 10.57 13.93
CA ARG A 188 -23.72 10.64 13.73
C ARG A 188 -24.53 9.79 14.73
N GLY A 189 -23.90 9.11 15.62
CA GLY A 189 -24.50 8.37 16.73
C GLY A 189 -23.94 8.78 18.09
#